data_4f43a1e29fdc58533524133969d9838c
#
_entry.id   4f43a1e29fdc58533524133969d9838c
#
_cell.length_a   1.000
_cell.length_b   1.000
_cell.length_c   1.000
_cell.angle_alpha   90.00
_cell.angle_beta   90.00
_cell.angle_gamma   90.00
#
_symmetry.space_group_name_H-M   'P 1'
#
loop_
_entity.id
_entity.type
_entity.pdbx_description
1 polymer ?
#
loop_
_entity_poly.entity_id
_entity_poly.type
_entity_poly.pdbx_seq_one_letter_code
_entity_poly.pdbx_strand_id
1 'polypeptide(L)'
;MKKTVTKLKKELDKWFSLFIRLRDADDNGNVECFTSGRTYHYKSMHAGHFMSRKHLSTRWCESNVQPQSPADNLFGQGEQYKFGLNLDAKYGEGTAEELQFKARQTIKLCRIDYEEKISYYKSLVNKLKKEKGIE
;
A
#
# COMPACT_ATOMS: atom_id res chain seq x y z
N MET A 1 27.83 7.90 2.09
CA MET A 1 27.62 6.68 2.88
C MET A 1 26.41 5.93 2.40
N LYS A 2 26.50 4.62 2.20
CA LYS A 2 25.38 3.81 1.74
C LYS A 2 24.36 3.61 2.86
N LYS A 3 23.08 3.71 2.51
CA LYS A 3 21.99 3.42 3.45
C LYS A 3 21.97 1.93 3.79
N THR A 4 21.58 1.61 5.02
CA THR A 4 21.39 0.21 5.42
C THR A 4 20.12 -0.34 4.75
N VAL A 5 20.00 -1.66 4.67
CA VAL A 5 18.80 -2.32 4.14
C VAL A 5 17.57 -1.90 4.98
N THR A 6 17.73 -1.77 6.29
CA THR A 6 16.64 -1.31 7.17
C THR A 6 16.14 0.08 6.78
N LYS A 7 17.05 1.00 6.48
CA LYS A 7 16.68 2.35 6.03
C LYS A 7 16.03 2.33 4.66
N LEU A 8 16.51 1.47 3.75
CA LEU A 8 15.92 1.30 2.43
C LEU A 8 14.49 0.77 2.53
N LYS A 9 14.24 -0.19 3.41
CA LYS A 9 12.88 -0.70 3.63
C LYS A 9 11.93 0.42 4.10
N LYS A 10 12.38 1.25 5.03
CA LYS A 10 11.58 2.38 5.53
C LYS A 10 11.29 3.40 4.43
N GLU A 11 12.29 3.71 3.62
CA GLU A 11 12.14 4.64 2.51
C GLU A 11 11.16 4.07 1.47
N LEU A 12 11.26 2.80 1.16
CA LEU A 12 10.33 2.13 0.25
C LEU A 12 8.90 2.15 0.81
N ASP A 13 8.73 1.85 2.11
CA ASP A 13 7.41 1.93 2.76
C ASP A 13 6.80 3.32 2.60
N LYS A 14 7.62 4.36 2.76
CA LYS A 14 7.16 5.75 2.62
C LYS A 14 6.61 6.03 1.22
N TRP A 15 7.39 5.74 0.19
CA TRP A 15 6.99 6.02 -1.19
C TRP A 15 5.84 5.11 -1.64
N PHE A 16 5.87 3.86 -1.25
CA PHE A 16 4.81 2.92 -1.57
C PHE A 16 3.49 3.32 -0.90
N SER A 17 3.53 3.72 0.36
CA SER A 17 2.35 4.22 1.08
C SER A 17 1.74 5.44 0.39
N LEU A 18 2.59 6.40 -0.01
CA LEU A 18 2.12 7.58 -0.75
C LEU A 18 1.48 7.18 -2.08
N PHE A 19 2.10 6.26 -2.80
CA PHE A 19 1.56 5.76 -4.06
C PHE A 19 0.16 5.14 -3.87
N ILE A 20 0.01 4.27 -2.87
CA ILE A 20 -1.27 3.60 -2.58
C ILE A 20 -2.37 4.62 -2.28
N ARG A 21 -2.06 5.61 -1.43
CA ARG A 21 -3.04 6.62 -1.02
C ARG A 21 -3.40 7.61 -2.13
N LEU A 22 -2.46 7.89 -3.02
CA LEU A 22 -2.68 8.81 -4.15
C LEU A 22 -3.27 8.13 -5.37
N ARG A 23 -3.02 6.85 -5.54
CA ARG A 23 -3.46 6.08 -6.72
C ARG A 23 -4.95 6.25 -7.01
N ASP A 24 -5.78 6.15 -5.98
CA ASP A 24 -7.23 6.22 -6.10
C ASP A 24 -7.81 7.57 -5.61
N ALA A 25 -6.96 8.54 -5.27
CA ALA A 25 -7.40 9.85 -4.82
C ALA A 25 -7.93 10.69 -5.97
N ASP A 26 -8.89 11.57 -5.66
CA ASP A 26 -9.37 12.55 -6.64
C ASP A 26 -8.40 13.74 -6.75
N ASP A 27 -8.73 14.72 -7.58
CA ASP A 27 -7.87 15.88 -7.81
C ASP A 27 -7.74 16.81 -6.60
N ASN A 28 -8.60 16.63 -5.60
CA ASN A 28 -8.53 17.36 -4.33
C ASN A 28 -7.75 16.60 -3.26
N GLY A 29 -7.26 15.39 -3.60
CA GLY A 29 -6.51 14.55 -2.68
C GLY A 29 -7.39 13.71 -1.76
N ASN A 30 -8.68 13.63 -2.03
CA ASN A 30 -9.61 12.83 -1.24
C ASN A 30 -9.66 11.39 -1.76
N VAL A 31 -9.66 10.43 -0.82
CA VAL A 31 -9.64 9.01 -1.17
C VAL A 31 -10.56 8.24 -0.22
N GLU A 32 -11.21 7.22 -0.77
CA GLU A 32 -12.13 6.38 -0.02
C GLU A 32 -11.36 5.32 0.78
N CYS A 33 -11.74 5.17 2.05
CA CYS A 33 -11.22 4.09 2.90
C CYS A 33 -11.73 2.76 2.34
N PHE A 34 -10.81 1.85 2.07
CA PHE A 34 -11.10 0.57 1.43
C PHE A 34 -12.09 -0.30 2.21
N THR A 35 -12.09 -0.19 3.54
CA THR A 35 -12.93 -1.03 4.39
C THR A 35 -14.16 -0.32 4.95
N SER A 36 -14.10 0.99 5.22
CA SER A 36 -15.26 1.71 5.75
C SER A 36 -16.11 2.39 4.68
N GLY A 37 -15.54 2.67 3.52
CA GLY A 37 -16.22 3.40 2.45
C GLY A 37 -16.29 4.90 2.68
N ARG A 38 -15.76 5.40 3.80
CA ARG A 38 -15.73 6.84 4.09
C ARG A 38 -14.58 7.51 3.35
N THR A 39 -14.77 8.75 2.97
CA THR A 39 -13.77 9.51 2.22
C THR A 39 -12.99 10.46 3.14
N TYR A 40 -11.68 10.45 3.01
CA TYR A 40 -10.76 11.29 3.77
C TYR A 40 -9.68 11.84 2.86
N HIS A 41 -8.99 12.88 3.29
CA HIS A 41 -7.82 13.37 2.57
C HIS A 41 -6.68 12.35 2.68
N TYR A 42 -5.93 12.14 1.61
CA TYR A 42 -4.89 11.09 1.58
C TYR A 42 -3.84 11.24 2.69
N LYS A 43 -3.56 12.48 3.12
CA LYS A 43 -2.60 12.74 4.21
C LYS A 43 -3.07 12.20 5.56
N SER A 44 -4.38 12.06 5.74
CA SER A 44 -4.98 11.52 6.96
C SER A 44 -5.16 10.00 6.92
N MET A 45 -4.81 9.38 5.81
CA MET A 45 -5.02 7.94 5.61
C MET A 45 -3.74 7.15 5.86
N HIS A 46 -3.92 5.86 6.10
CA HIS A 46 -2.83 4.89 6.15
C HIS A 46 -2.86 4.01 4.91
N ALA A 47 -1.75 3.37 4.61
CA ALA A 47 -1.71 2.29 3.65
C ALA A 47 -1.88 0.99 4.44
N GLY A 48 -3.10 0.43 4.41
CA GLY A 48 -3.42 -0.78 5.14
C GLY A 48 -3.00 -2.03 4.38
N HIS A 49 -2.35 -2.96 5.07
CA HIS A 49 -1.90 -4.22 4.49
C HIS A 49 -2.86 -5.34 4.83
N PHE A 50 -3.33 -6.09 3.82
CA PHE A 50 -4.13 -7.29 4.06
C PHE A 50 -3.27 -8.37 4.72
N MET A 51 -2.18 -8.77 4.08
CA MET A 51 -1.14 -9.59 4.70
C MET A 51 -0.12 -8.65 5.31
N SER A 52 0.25 -8.88 6.58
CA SER A 52 1.07 -7.94 7.34
C SER A 52 2.47 -7.71 6.74
N ARG A 53 3.10 -6.61 7.15
CA ARG A 53 4.43 -6.21 6.66
C ARG A 53 5.55 -7.20 6.98
N LYS A 54 5.31 -8.18 7.85
CA LYS A 54 6.33 -9.22 8.12
C LYS A 54 6.55 -10.14 6.92
N HIS A 55 5.58 -10.20 5.99
CA HIS A 55 5.68 -11.03 4.80
C HIS A 55 6.24 -10.21 3.64
N LEU A 56 7.54 -10.37 3.35
CA LEU A 56 8.21 -9.58 2.30
C LEU A 56 7.57 -9.77 0.92
N SER A 57 7.07 -10.97 0.63
CA SER A 57 6.49 -11.27 -0.69
C SER A 57 5.25 -10.46 -1.01
N THR A 58 4.53 -9.97 0.02
CA THR A 58 3.31 -9.19 -0.16
C THR A 58 3.41 -7.76 0.37
N ARG A 59 4.48 -7.43 1.08
CA ARG A 59 4.64 -6.12 1.74
C ARG A 59 4.50 -4.95 0.76
N TRP A 60 5.03 -5.10 -0.44
CA TRP A 60 4.95 -4.09 -1.49
C TRP A 60 4.20 -4.59 -2.73
N CYS A 61 3.20 -5.45 -2.50
CA CYS A 61 2.32 -5.94 -3.55
C CYS A 61 1.13 -4.98 -3.66
N GLU A 62 0.91 -4.42 -4.84
CA GLU A 62 -0.08 -3.35 -5.04
C GLU A 62 -1.52 -3.75 -4.71
N SER A 63 -1.88 -5.00 -4.89
CA SER A 63 -3.21 -5.47 -4.52
C SER A 63 -3.36 -5.73 -3.02
N ASN A 64 -2.26 -6.05 -2.33
CA ASN A 64 -2.26 -6.35 -0.89
C ASN A 64 -2.44 -5.10 -0.02
N VAL A 65 -2.23 -3.92 -0.58
CA VAL A 65 -2.16 -2.67 0.20
C VAL A 65 -3.17 -1.68 -0.36
N GLN A 66 -4.01 -1.15 0.51
CA GLN A 66 -5.10 -0.26 0.13
C GLN A 66 -5.19 0.92 1.09
N PRO A 67 -5.78 2.06 0.66
CA PRO A 67 -6.01 3.17 1.58
C PRO A 67 -6.98 2.77 2.68
N GLN A 68 -6.61 3.00 3.92
CA GLN A 68 -7.46 2.71 5.08
C GLN A 68 -7.42 3.85 6.07
N SER A 69 -8.56 4.13 6.71
CA SER A 69 -8.60 5.11 7.78
C SER A 69 -7.79 4.60 8.99
N PRO A 70 -7.22 5.52 9.81
CA PRO A 70 -6.54 5.10 11.03
C PRO A 70 -7.44 4.27 11.95
N ALA A 71 -8.73 4.61 12.02
CA ALA A 71 -9.69 3.86 12.84
C ALA A 71 -9.73 2.38 12.44
N ASP A 72 -9.88 2.09 11.14
CA ASP A 72 -9.94 0.72 10.65
C ASP A 72 -8.58 0.03 10.71
N ASN A 73 -7.52 0.75 10.36
CA ASN A 73 -6.18 0.16 10.30
C ASN A 73 -5.59 -0.14 11.66
N LEU A 74 -5.77 0.77 12.64
CA LEU A 74 -5.19 0.62 13.97
C LEU A 74 -6.16 0.00 14.97
N PHE A 75 -7.33 0.62 15.15
CA PHE A 75 -8.29 0.20 16.17
C PHE A 75 -9.16 -0.98 15.71
N GLY A 76 -9.45 -1.07 14.41
CA GLY A 76 -10.19 -2.19 13.84
C GLY A 76 -9.31 -3.37 13.46
N GLN A 77 -8.02 -3.34 13.82
CA GLN A 77 -7.05 -4.39 13.48
C GLN A 77 -7.00 -4.70 11.97
N GLY A 78 -7.18 -3.64 11.14
CA GLY A 78 -7.14 -3.75 9.69
C GLY A 78 -8.43 -4.24 9.05
N GLU A 79 -9.47 -4.56 9.84
CA GLU A 79 -10.75 -5.05 9.33
C GLU A 79 -10.56 -6.19 8.31
N GLN A 80 -9.83 -7.21 8.71
CA GLN A 80 -9.34 -8.28 7.82
C GLN A 80 -10.41 -9.00 7.02
N TYR A 81 -11.54 -9.32 7.64
CA TYR A 81 -12.62 -10.01 6.93
C TYR A 81 -13.17 -9.14 5.80
N LYS A 82 -13.51 -7.90 6.13
CA LYS A 82 -14.04 -6.93 5.17
C LYS A 82 -13.04 -6.59 4.10
N PHE A 83 -11.77 -6.46 4.49
CA PHE A 83 -10.67 -6.21 3.56
C PHE A 83 -10.60 -7.32 2.50
N GLY A 84 -10.63 -8.57 2.94
CA GLY A 84 -10.59 -9.72 2.04
C GLY A 84 -11.78 -9.77 1.09
N LEU A 85 -12.99 -9.51 1.59
CA LEU A 85 -14.18 -9.46 0.74
C LEU A 85 -14.07 -8.36 -0.33
N ASN A 86 -13.55 -7.19 0.06
CA ASN A 86 -13.42 -6.06 -0.84
C ASN A 86 -12.29 -6.26 -1.87
N LEU A 87 -11.25 -7.02 -1.52
CA LEU A 87 -10.21 -7.42 -2.48
C LEU A 87 -10.80 -8.29 -3.58
N ASP A 88 -11.61 -9.27 -3.19
CA ASP A 88 -12.26 -10.16 -4.15
C ASP A 88 -13.24 -9.39 -5.04
N ALA A 89 -13.95 -8.41 -4.48
CA ALA A 89 -14.85 -7.57 -5.26
C ALA A 89 -14.11 -6.68 -6.25
N LYS A 90 -12.95 -6.15 -5.85
CA LYS A 90 -12.18 -5.22 -6.69
C LYS A 90 -11.36 -5.91 -7.77
N TYR A 91 -10.68 -7.00 -7.42
CA TYR A 91 -9.71 -7.66 -8.30
C TYR A 91 -10.17 -9.02 -8.83
N GLY A 92 -11.25 -9.56 -8.30
CA GLY A 92 -11.77 -10.86 -8.71
C GLY A 92 -11.78 -11.86 -7.58
N GLU A 93 -12.74 -12.78 -7.62
CA GLU A 93 -12.89 -13.85 -6.64
C GLU A 93 -11.59 -14.64 -6.51
N GLY A 94 -11.15 -14.89 -5.28
CA GLY A 94 -9.92 -15.63 -4.99
C GLY A 94 -8.70 -14.76 -4.76
N THR A 95 -8.79 -13.45 -4.94
CA THR A 95 -7.64 -12.55 -4.75
C THR A 95 -7.10 -12.62 -3.32
N ALA A 96 -7.97 -12.57 -2.32
CA ALA A 96 -7.56 -12.65 -0.92
C ALA A 96 -6.84 -13.97 -0.62
N GLU A 97 -7.35 -15.07 -1.13
CA GLU A 97 -6.74 -16.39 -0.95
C GLU A 97 -5.37 -16.47 -1.63
N GLU A 98 -5.25 -15.92 -2.83
CA GLU A 98 -3.96 -15.86 -3.55
C GLU A 98 -2.92 -15.07 -2.76
N LEU A 99 -3.33 -13.95 -2.15
CA LEU A 99 -2.44 -13.14 -1.33
C LEU A 99 -1.98 -13.88 -0.09
N GLN A 100 -2.87 -14.65 0.54
CA GLN A 100 -2.49 -15.50 1.69
C GLN A 100 -1.47 -16.55 1.27
N PHE A 101 -1.66 -17.18 0.13
CA PHE A 101 -0.70 -18.14 -0.41
C PHE A 101 0.64 -17.48 -0.71
N LYS A 102 0.61 -16.34 -1.40
CA LYS A 102 1.82 -15.60 -1.75
C LYS A 102 2.60 -15.15 -0.52
N ALA A 103 1.89 -14.73 0.54
CA ALA A 103 2.53 -14.26 1.77
C ALA A 103 3.40 -15.33 2.44
N ARG A 104 3.05 -16.61 2.26
CA ARG A 104 3.79 -17.73 2.85
C ARG A 104 5.06 -18.07 2.08
N GLN A 105 5.21 -17.52 0.88
CA GLN A 105 6.39 -17.78 0.06
C GLN A 105 7.58 -16.96 0.53
N THR A 106 8.74 -17.57 0.57
CA THR A 106 9.97 -16.88 0.92
C THR A 106 10.57 -16.23 -0.32
N ILE A 107 10.83 -14.94 -0.24
CA ILE A 107 11.55 -14.22 -1.29
C ILE A 107 12.76 -13.53 -0.70
N LYS A 108 13.74 -13.24 -1.55
CA LYS A 108 14.94 -12.51 -1.16
C LYS A 108 15.01 -11.25 -2.00
N LEU A 109 15.18 -10.10 -1.33
CA LEU A 109 15.39 -8.83 -2.00
C LEU A 109 16.77 -8.30 -1.62
N CYS A 110 17.57 -7.98 -2.62
CA CYS A 110 18.89 -7.40 -2.40
C CYS A 110 18.80 -5.87 -2.43
N ARG A 111 19.89 -5.21 -2.08
CA ARG A 111 19.97 -3.74 -2.03
C ARG A 111 19.43 -3.08 -3.31
N ILE A 112 19.85 -3.59 -4.47
CA ILE A 112 19.45 -2.99 -5.74
C ILE A 112 17.94 -3.11 -6.00
N ASP A 113 17.32 -4.18 -5.52
CA ASP A 113 15.87 -4.34 -5.66
C ASP A 113 15.13 -3.24 -4.90
N TYR A 114 15.58 -2.92 -3.68
CA TYR A 114 14.99 -1.83 -2.89
C TYR A 114 15.21 -0.48 -3.57
N GLU A 115 16.41 -0.23 -4.04
CA GLU A 115 16.74 1.04 -4.70
C GLU A 115 15.92 1.25 -5.97
N GLU A 116 15.74 0.21 -6.77
CA GLU A 116 14.91 0.26 -7.98
C GLU A 116 13.43 0.50 -7.65
N LYS A 117 12.91 -0.18 -6.64
CA LYS A 117 11.51 0.00 -6.22
C LYS A 117 11.26 1.41 -5.66
N ILE A 118 12.20 1.93 -4.88
CA ILE A 118 12.12 3.29 -4.34
C ILE A 118 12.05 4.30 -5.50
N SER A 119 12.95 4.18 -6.46
CA SER A 119 12.98 5.05 -7.64
C SER A 119 11.66 4.96 -8.42
N TYR A 120 11.17 3.76 -8.62
CA TYR A 120 9.91 3.51 -9.33
C TYR A 120 8.72 4.19 -8.66
N TYR A 121 8.52 3.94 -7.36
CA TYR A 121 7.37 4.50 -6.64
C TYR A 121 7.49 6.01 -6.40
N LYS A 122 8.70 6.51 -6.19
CA LYS A 122 8.95 7.95 -6.10
C LYS A 122 8.53 8.64 -7.40
N SER A 123 8.88 8.06 -8.54
CA SER A 123 8.51 8.55 -9.85
C SER A 123 7.00 8.55 -10.05
N LEU A 124 6.33 7.46 -9.67
CA LEU A 124 4.88 7.35 -9.77
C LEU A 124 4.15 8.35 -8.87
N VAL A 125 4.65 8.55 -7.65
CA VAL A 125 4.07 9.54 -6.72
C VAL A 125 4.15 10.94 -7.32
N ASN A 126 5.32 11.32 -7.84
CA ASN A 126 5.51 12.64 -8.44
C ASN A 126 4.62 12.83 -9.66
N LYS A 127 4.48 11.79 -10.48
CA LYS A 127 3.59 11.80 -11.65
C LYS A 127 2.13 11.98 -11.25
N LEU A 128 1.67 11.21 -10.25
CA LEU A 128 0.29 11.29 -9.76
C LEU A 128 -0.02 12.67 -9.18
N LYS A 129 0.90 13.24 -8.40
CA LYS A 129 0.72 14.59 -7.84
C LYS A 129 0.59 15.63 -8.95
N LYS A 130 1.42 15.52 -9.98
CA LYS A 130 1.38 16.45 -11.11
C LYS A 130 0.07 16.32 -11.88
N GLU A 131 -0.35 15.10 -12.19
CA GLU A 131 -1.59 14.83 -12.92
C GLU A 131 -2.83 15.30 -12.18
N LYS A 132 -2.81 15.19 -10.85
CA LYS A 132 -3.95 15.56 -9.98
C LYS A 132 -3.89 17.02 -9.50
N GLY A 133 -2.81 17.72 -9.79
CA GLY A 133 -2.60 19.08 -9.31
C GLY A 133 -2.38 19.17 -7.80
N ILE A 134 -1.79 18.14 -7.22
CA ILE A 134 -1.47 18.05 -5.79
C ILE A 134 0.00 18.39 -5.56
N GLU A 135 0.28 19.21 -4.58
CA GLU A 135 1.66 19.59 -4.20
C GLU A 135 2.31 18.66 -3.20
#